data_bc97de3bec8880e56911747f5bf03c46
#
_entry.id   bc97de3bec8880e56911747f5bf03c46
#
_cell.length_a   1.000
_cell.length_b   1.000
_cell.length_c   1.000
_cell.angle_alpha   90.00
_cell.angle_beta   90.00
_cell.angle_gamma   90.00
#
_symmetry.space_group_name_H-M   'P 1'
#
loop_
_entity.id
_entity.type
_entity.pdbx_description
1 polymer ?
#
loop_
_entity_poly.entity_id
_entity_poly.type
_entity_poly.pdbx_seq_one_letter_code
_entity_poly.pdbx_strand_id
1 'polypeptide(L)'
;MTSPKLKLRTLDDLDQRTNAVRSARRLITDLENDLGGADVLSAGMRELVKRFALVGALCEDLEARWVQGEKIDVGHYALLANAQRRLLATIGIDRRPRDVTPAADRDRARIERLWASEVAS
;
A
#
# COMPACT_ATOMS: atom_id res chain seq x y z
N MET A 1 -25.49 34.10 -12.86
CA MET A 1 -24.39 33.12 -12.81
C MET A 1 -24.92 31.82 -12.29
N THR A 2 -24.95 30.83 -13.13
CA THR A 2 -25.27 29.47 -12.69
C THR A 2 -24.06 28.88 -11.99
N SER A 3 -24.22 28.49 -10.72
CA SER A 3 -23.17 27.75 -10.02
C SER A 3 -22.86 26.48 -10.81
N PRO A 4 -21.59 26.15 -11.07
CA PRO A 4 -21.26 24.90 -11.73
C PRO A 4 -21.79 23.75 -10.87
N LYS A 5 -22.48 22.82 -11.49
CA LYS A 5 -22.90 21.60 -10.79
C LYS A 5 -21.66 20.87 -10.32
N LEU A 6 -21.60 20.58 -9.02
CA LEU A 6 -20.51 19.81 -8.45
C LEU A 6 -20.58 18.38 -9.03
N LYS A 7 -19.62 18.06 -9.90
CA LYS A 7 -19.48 16.70 -10.44
C LYS A 7 -18.40 15.99 -9.67
N LEU A 8 -18.75 14.89 -9.03
CA LEU A 8 -17.76 14.03 -8.38
C LEU A 8 -16.93 13.33 -9.45
N ARG A 9 -15.63 13.43 -9.32
CA ARG A 9 -14.69 12.76 -10.22
C ARG A 9 -14.13 11.50 -9.57
N THR A 10 -13.91 10.49 -10.39
CA THR A 10 -13.22 9.26 -9.98
C THR A 10 -11.90 9.14 -10.75
N LEU A 11 -11.09 8.14 -10.39
CA LEU A 11 -9.86 7.85 -11.12
C LEU A 11 -10.12 7.55 -12.60
N ASP A 12 -11.30 6.99 -12.92
CA ASP A 12 -11.63 6.64 -14.29
C ASP A 12 -11.94 7.87 -15.16
N ASP A 13 -12.30 8.99 -14.53
CA ASP A 13 -12.57 10.27 -15.22
C ASP A 13 -11.28 11.01 -15.58
N LEU A 14 -10.13 10.59 -15.04
CA LEU A 14 -8.84 11.25 -15.25
C LEU A 14 -8.16 10.74 -16.50
N ASP A 15 -7.25 11.56 -17.05
CA ASP A 15 -6.40 11.11 -18.16
C ASP A 15 -5.52 9.95 -17.71
N GLN A 16 -5.81 8.77 -18.24
CA GLN A 16 -5.11 7.53 -17.88
C GLN A 16 -3.64 7.52 -18.33
N ARG A 17 -3.24 8.52 -19.14
CA ARG A 17 -1.86 8.63 -19.63
C ARG A 17 -0.95 9.37 -18.68
N THR A 18 -1.48 10.06 -17.68
CA THR A 18 -0.64 10.78 -16.71
C THR A 18 0.18 9.80 -15.87
N ASN A 19 1.41 10.19 -15.55
CA ASN A 19 2.30 9.35 -14.74
C ASN A 19 1.71 9.07 -13.34
N ALA A 20 1.05 10.07 -12.76
CA ALA A 20 0.43 9.92 -11.45
C ALA A 20 -0.68 8.85 -11.47
N VAL A 21 -1.54 8.86 -12.49
CA VAL A 21 -2.60 7.87 -12.62
C VAL A 21 -2.04 6.48 -12.85
N ARG A 22 -1.03 6.35 -13.73
CA ARG A 22 -0.38 5.07 -13.98
C ARG A 22 0.27 4.49 -12.73
N SER A 23 0.99 5.33 -11.99
CA SER A 23 1.65 4.94 -10.75
C SER A 23 0.62 4.47 -9.71
N ALA A 24 -0.44 5.23 -9.53
CA ALA A 24 -1.51 4.88 -8.61
C ALA A 24 -2.18 3.56 -8.99
N ARG A 25 -2.51 3.38 -10.27
CA ARG A 25 -3.16 2.15 -10.74
C ARG A 25 -2.24 0.94 -10.61
N ARG A 26 -0.95 1.09 -10.90
CA ARG A 26 0.02 0.01 -10.71
C ARG A 26 0.09 -0.41 -9.24
N LEU A 27 0.18 0.56 -8.34
CA LEU A 27 0.24 0.28 -6.91
C LEU A 27 -1.05 -0.38 -6.41
N ILE A 28 -2.22 0.08 -6.87
CA ILE A 28 -3.51 -0.55 -6.55
C ILE A 28 -3.48 -2.04 -6.96
N THR A 29 -3.07 -2.32 -8.17
CA THR A 29 -3.02 -3.71 -8.69
C THR A 29 -2.05 -4.55 -7.88
N ASP A 30 -0.87 -4.04 -7.59
CA ASP A 30 0.14 -4.77 -6.81
C ASP A 30 -0.36 -5.08 -5.40
N LEU A 31 -0.98 -4.10 -4.73
CA LEU A 31 -1.53 -4.30 -3.40
C LEU A 31 -2.70 -5.26 -3.38
N GLU A 32 -3.60 -5.18 -4.36
CA GLU A 32 -4.70 -6.11 -4.49
C GLU A 32 -4.20 -7.55 -4.68
N ASN A 33 -3.15 -7.73 -5.49
CA ASN A 33 -2.53 -9.03 -5.68
C ASN A 33 -1.87 -9.55 -4.40
N ASP A 34 -1.19 -8.68 -3.66
CA ASP A 34 -0.58 -9.04 -2.37
C ASP A 34 -1.64 -9.48 -1.34
N LEU A 35 -2.85 -8.97 -1.45
CA LEU A 35 -3.96 -9.29 -0.57
C LEU A 35 -4.79 -10.50 -1.04
N GLY A 36 -4.39 -11.14 -2.11
CA GLY A 36 -5.02 -12.36 -2.61
C GLY A 36 -5.85 -12.19 -3.89
N GLY A 37 -5.90 -10.99 -4.44
CA GLY A 37 -6.63 -10.66 -5.66
C GLY A 37 -7.83 -9.75 -5.41
N ALA A 38 -8.16 -8.91 -6.38
CA ALA A 38 -9.25 -7.94 -6.27
C ALA A 38 -10.61 -8.59 -6.00
N ASP A 39 -10.81 -9.80 -6.52
CA ASP A 39 -12.06 -10.54 -6.43
C ASP A 39 -12.39 -11.04 -5.01
N VAL A 40 -11.36 -11.20 -4.16
CA VAL A 40 -11.55 -11.64 -2.76
C VAL A 40 -11.60 -10.49 -1.76
N LEU A 41 -11.37 -9.25 -2.23
CA LEU A 41 -11.36 -8.09 -1.35
C LEU A 41 -12.76 -7.51 -1.16
N SER A 42 -13.06 -7.09 0.06
CA SER A 42 -14.28 -6.33 0.34
C SER A 42 -14.23 -4.97 -0.35
N ALA A 43 -15.40 -4.37 -0.58
CA ALA A 43 -15.48 -3.02 -1.12
C ALA A 43 -14.73 -2.02 -0.25
N GLY A 44 -14.84 -2.14 1.07
CA GLY A 44 -14.12 -1.27 2.01
C GLY A 44 -12.62 -1.40 1.89
N MET A 45 -12.12 -2.62 1.76
CA MET A 45 -10.69 -2.87 1.60
C MET A 45 -10.17 -2.27 0.27
N ARG A 46 -10.93 -2.43 -0.81
CA ARG A 46 -10.57 -1.84 -2.10
C ARG A 46 -10.51 -0.31 -2.05
N GLU A 47 -11.41 0.31 -1.29
CA GLU A 47 -11.39 1.76 -1.08
C GLU A 47 -10.14 2.20 -0.30
N LEU A 48 -9.74 1.46 0.73
CA LEU A 48 -8.51 1.75 1.47
C LEU A 48 -7.27 1.61 0.60
N VAL A 49 -7.21 0.60 -0.25
CA VAL A 49 -6.12 0.38 -1.20
C VAL A 49 -6.00 1.56 -2.16
N LYS A 50 -7.12 2.04 -2.70
CA LYS A 50 -7.13 3.23 -3.58
C LYS A 50 -6.58 4.45 -2.86
N ARG A 51 -7.02 4.70 -1.64
CA ARG A 51 -6.56 5.85 -0.85
C ARG A 51 -5.08 5.76 -0.55
N PHE A 52 -4.60 4.59 -0.19
CA PHE A 52 -3.18 4.36 0.03
C PHE A 52 -2.36 4.72 -1.21
N ALA A 53 -2.79 4.27 -2.38
CA ALA A 53 -2.10 4.53 -3.64
C ALA A 53 -2.12 6.03 -3.99
N LEU A 54 -3.24 6.71 -3.78
CA LEU A 54 -3.36 8.14 -4.06
C LEU A 54 -2.51 8.99 -3.11
N VAL A 55 -2.52 8.69 -1.83
CA VAL A 55 -1.66 9.36 -0.85
C VAL A 55 -0.19 9.12 -1.19
N GLY A 56 0.17 7.92 -1.63
CA GLY A 56 1.50 7.59 -2.10
C GLY A 56 1.92 8.45 -3.31
N ALA A 57 1.03 8.63 -4.28
CA ALA A 57 1.29 9.46 -5.44
C ALA A 57 1.51 10.94 -5.05
N LEU A 58 0.74 11.45 -4.09
CA LEU A 58 0.93 12.80 -3.56
C LEU A 58 2.29 12.94 -2.86
N CYS A 59 2.68 11.96 -2.07
CA CYS A 59 4.00 11.95 -1.43
C CYS A 59 5.12 11.95 -2.46
N GLU A 60 5.03 11.11 -3.48
CA GLU A 60 6.04 11.03 -4.55
C GLU A 60 6.17 12.37 -5.29
N ASP A 61 5.06 13.02 -5.58
CA ASP A 61 5.08 14.33 -6.23
C ASP A 61 5.83 15.37 -5.38
N LEU A 62 5.53 15.42 -4.09
CA LEU A 62 6.21 16.34 -3.17
C LEU A 62 7.70 16.01 -3.04
N GLU A 63 8.05 14.73 -2.98
CA GLU A 63 9.43 14.27 -2.92
C GLU A 63 10.21 14.69 -4.17
N ALA A 64 9.62 14.49 -5.35
CA ALA A 64 10.22 14.88 -6.62
C ALA A 64 10.45 16.39 -6.71
N ARG A 65 9.48 17.18 -6.28
CA ARG A 65 9.60 18.65 -6.24
C ARG A 65 10.71 19.09 -5.31
N TRP A 66 10.78 18.50 -4.13
CA TRP A 66 11.82 18.83 -3.16
C TRP A 66 13.22 18.48 -3.70
N VAL A 67 13.37 17.33 -4.33
CA VAL A 67 14.65 16.90 -4.95
C VAL A 67 15.07 17.87 -6.05
N GLN A 68 14.11 18.45 -6.77
CA GLN A 68 14.36 19.46 -7.81
C GLN A 68 14.66 20.86 -7.26
N GLY A 69 14.68 21.02 -5.95
CA GLY A 69 14.97 22.29 -5.31
C GLY A 69 13.78 23.20 -5.07
N GLU A 70 12.57 22.70 -5.34
CA GLU A 70 11.35 23.46 -5.03
C GLU A 70 11.08 23.45 -3.52
N LYS A 71 10.49 24.52 -3.04
CA LYS A 71 10.00 24.58 -1.66
C LYS A 71 8.71 23.78 -1.56
N ILE A 72 8.64 22.89 -0.58
CA ILE A 72 7.42 22.15 -0.25
C ILE A 72 7.04 22.47 1.21
N ASP A 73 5.77 22.27 1.52
CA ASP A 73 5.31 22.31 2.90
C ASP A 73 5.66 20.97 3.57
N VAL A 74 6.73 20.97 4.36
CA VAL A 74 7.23 19.77 5.05
C VAL A 74 6.20 19.22 6.04
N GLY A 75 5.44 20.10 6.70
CA GLY A 75 4.38 19.69 7.62
C GLY A 75 3.27 18.95 6.88
N HIS A 76 2.87 19.44 5.72
CA HIS A 76 1.89 18.78 4.87
C HIS A 76 2.39 17.41 4.39
N TYR A 77 3.64 17.35 3.94
CA TYR A 77 4.27 16.09 3.55
C TYR A 77 4.26 15.07 4.71
N ALA A 78 4.64 15.51 5.91
CA ALA A 78 4.66 14.64 7.08
C ALA A 78 3.26 14.08 7.42
N LEU A 79 2.20 14.90 7.29
CA LEU A 79 0.82 14.46 7.47
C LEU A 79 0.43 13.38 6.47
N LEU A 80 0.81 13.57 5.19
CA LEU A 80 0.52 12.59 4.14
C LEU A 80 1.28 11.28 4.38
N ALA A 81 2.55 11.35 4.72
CA ALA A 81 3.35 10.16 4.99
C ALA A 81 2.81 9.38 6.20
N ASN A 82 2.37 10.07 7.24
CA ASN A 82 1.74 9.44 8.40
C ASN A 82 0.38 8.83 8.05
N ALA A 83 -0.43 9.50 7.22
CA ALA A 83 -1.70 8.96 6.74
C ALA A 83 -1.48 7.69 5.94
N GLN A 84 -0.48 7.66 5.05
CA GLN A 84 -0.14 6.48 4.27
C GLN A 84 0.26 5.31 5.18
N ARG A 85 1.07 5.58 6.19
CA ARG A 85 1.49 4.56 7.16
C ARG A 85 0.30 3.96 7.91
N ARG A 86 -0.66 4.80 8.33
CA ARG A 86 -1.88 4.33 9.01
C ARG A 86 -2.74 3.47 8.11
N LEU A 87 -2.89 3.87 6.84
CA LEU A 87 -3.63 3.09 5.86
C LEU A 87 -2.98 1.74 5.65
N LEU A 88 -1.66 1.69 5.52
CA LEU A 88 -0.92 0.45 5.37
C LEU A 88 -1.13 -0.49 6.57
N ALA A 89 -1.08 0.05 7.78
CA ALA A 89 -1.32 -0.73 9.00
C ALA A 89 -2.74 -1.29 9.02
N THR A 90 -3.73 -0.51 8.62
CA THR A 90 -5.14 -0.94 8.56
C THR A 90 -5.33 -2.02 7.49
N ILE A 91 -4.70 -1.88 6.34
CA ILE A 91 -4.76 -2.86 5.25
C ILE A 91 -4.07 -4.18 5.66
N GLY A 92 -3.09 -4.09 6.55
CA GLY A 92 -2.41 -5.28 7.06
C GLY A 92 -1.31 -5.81 6.15
N ILE A 93 -0.77 -4.97 5.26
CA ILE A 93 0.34 -5.36 4.38
C ILE A 93 1.67 -5.37 5.12
N ASP A 94 1.71 -4.90 6.33
CA ASP A 94 2.84 -5.11 7.24
C ASP A 94 2.94 -6.59 7.62
N ARG A 95 2.75 -7.44 6.61
CA ARG A 95 2.92 -8.87 6.73
C ARG A 95 4.33 -9.21 6.36
N ARG A 96 4.92 -10.09 7.16
CA ARG A 96 6.12 -10.80 6.75
C ARG A 96 5.85 -11.49 5.42
N PRO A 97 6.87 -11.67 4.56
CA PRO A 97 6.71 -12.46 3.35
C PRO A 97 5.95 -13.74 3.68
N ARG A 98 4.92 -14.03 2.87
CA ARG A 98 4.06 -15.17 3.12
C ARG A 98 4.92 -16.44 3.18
N ASP A 99 5.01 -17.02 4.36
CA ASP A 99 5.65 -18.30 4.52
C ASP A 99 4.73 -19.36 3.93
N VAL A 100 5.13 -19.89 2.77
CA VAL A 100 4.36 -20.92 2.05
C VAL A 100 4.60 -22.31 2.64
N THR A 101 5.48 -22.44 3.63
CA THR A 101 5.72 -23.72 4.31
C THR A 101 4.47 -24.11 5.09
N PRO A 102 3.93 -25.33 4.88
CA PRO A 102 2.81 -25.80 5.69
C PRO A 102 3.09 -25.73 7.18
N ALA A 103 2.09 -25.40 7.98
CA ALA A 103 2.25 -25.23 9.43
C ALA A 103 2.87 -26.48 10.08
N ALA A 104 2.46 -27.68 9.64
CA ALA A 104 3.00 -28.96 10.14
C ALA A 104 4.52 -29.08 9.89
N ASP A 105 4.98 -28.63 8.74
CA ASP A 105 6.42 -28.69 8.40
C ASP A 105 7.22 -27.66 9.18
N ARG A 106 6.64 -26.48 9.44
CA ARG A 106 7.28 -25.47 10.31
C ARG A 106 7.45 -25.97 11.73
N ASP A 107 6.43 -26.60 12.26
CA ASP A 107 6.46 -27.15 13.61
C ASP A 107 7.46 -28.31 13.71
N ARG A 108 7.50 -29.15 12.69
CA ARG A 108 8.47 -30.24 12.62
C ARG A 108 9.90 -29.70 12.61
N ALA A 109 10.19 -28.74 11.74
CA ALA A 109 11.52 -28.13 11.66
C ALA A 109 11.93 -27.46 12.98
N ARG A 110 10.97 -26.82 13.67
CA ARG A 110 11.19 -26.23 14.98
C ARG A 110 11.54 -27.29 16.03
N ILE A 111 10.78 -28.38 16.05
CA ILE A 111 11.00 -29.49 16.98
C ILE A 111 12.39 -30.11 16.74
N GLU A 112 12.72 -30.36 15.46
CA GLU A 112 14.03 -30.92 15.10
C GLU A 112 15.18 -30.03 15.58
N ARG A 113 15.04 -28.71 15.45
CA ARG A 113 16.07 -27.77 15.95
C ARG A 113 16.22 -27.80 17.47
N LEU A 114 15.12 -27.93 18.19
CA LEU A 114 15.13 -28.04 19.65
C LEU A 114 15.80 -29.35 20.10
N TRP A 115 15.49 -30.45 19.42
CA TRP A 115 16.13 -31.75 19.69
C TRP A 115 17.65 -31.73 19.42
N ALA A 116 18.04 -31.15 18.29
CA ALA A 116 19.46 -31.00 17.95
C ALA A 116 20.21 -30.16 19.00
N SER A 117 19.57 -29.11 19.52
CA SER A 117 20.13 -28.27 20.57
C SER A 117 20.33 -29.04 21.90
N GLU A 118 19.41 -29.93 22.28
CA GLU A 118 19.53 -30.75 23.49
C GLU A 118 20.62 -31.81 23.35
N VAL A 119 20.73 -32.42 22.19
CA VAL A 119 21.73 -33.47 21.94
C VAL A 119 23.15 -32.89 21.88
N ALA A 120 23.29 -31.62 21.48
CA ALA A 120 24.59 -30.94 21.37
C ALA A 120 25.10 -30.36 22.69
N SER A 121 24.29 -30.35 23.74
CA SER A 121 24.68 -29.82 25.06
C SER A 121 25.30 -30.89 25.96
#